data_238220b8e1a583274b91c7214565401b
#
_entry.id   238220b8e1a583274b91c7214565401b
#
_cell.length_a   1.000
_cell.length_b   1.000
_cell.length_c   1.000
_cell.angle_alpha   90.00
_cell.angle_beta   90.00
_cell.angle_gamma   90.00
#
_symmetry.space_group_name_H-M   'P 1'
#
loop_
_entity.id
_entity.type
_entity.pdbx_description
1 polymer ?
#
loop_
_entity_poly.entity_id
_entity_poly.type
_entity_poly.pdbx_seq_one_letter_code
_entity_poly.pdbx_strand_id
1 'polypeptide(L)'
;MIFPVTPELQKIIDKYGNEPKLDKRVFPIMSEWITPEQEVWVIQRYNRYIREHMAKVVELLGIEQRPSSTWARHSFATNLNNSGIAPYKYISDSMGHSGNGDITSNYIGAYPLDKMLEYNWYLLNEERQNKATDKQMVLELLKNMSEKDRKELLASL
;
A
#
# COMPACT_ATOMS: atom_id res chain seq x y z
N MET A 1 -3.15 5.26 -15.37
CA MET A 1 -3.39 4.51 -14.13
C MET A 1 -4.40 5.31 -13.30
N ILE A 2 -5.43 4.68 -12.77
CA ILE A 2 -6.46 5.31 -11.94
C ILE A 2 -6.24 4.81 -10.51
N PHE A 3 -6.22 5.73 -9.55
CA PHE A 3 -6.13 5.39 -8.13
C PHE A 3 -7.40 5.83 -7.41
N PRO A 4 -7.94 5.02 -6.52
CA PRO A 4 -9.06 5.42 -5.69
C PRO A 4 -8.58 6.43 -4.64
N VAL A 5 -9.35 7.49 -4.47
CA VAL A 5 -9.09 8.48 -3.41
C VAL A 5 -9.99 8.14 -2.22
N THR A 6 -9.37 7.70 -1.13
CA THR A 6 -10.08 7.47 0.13
C THR A 6 -10.35 8.80 0.84
N PRO A 7 -11.32 8.87 1.79
CA PRO A 7 -11.59 10.09 2.55
C PRO A 7 -10.37 10.64 3.29
N GLU A 8 -9.47 9.77 3.77
CA GLU A 8 -8.22 10.17 4.44
C GLU A 8 -7.24 10.78 3.46
N LEU A 9 -7.09 10.17 2.28
CA LEU A 9 -6.25 10.72 1.22
C LEU A 9 -6.81 12.06 0.72
N GLN A 10 -8.13 12.19 0.60
CA GLN A 10 -8.76 13.45 0.21
C GLN A 10 -8.42 14.57 1.19
N LYS A 11 -8.47 14.34 2.50
CA LYS A 11 -8.04 15.33 3.51
C LYS A 11 -6.58 15.78 3.34
N ILE A 12 -5.70 14.87 2.93
CA ILE A 12 -4.29 15.19 2.66
C ILE A 12 -4.19 16.04 1.39
N ILE A 13 -4.93 15.69 0.34
CA ILE A 13 -4.96 16.45 -0.92
C ILE A 13 -5.51 17.84 -0.68
N ASP A 14 -6.61 17.98 0.04
CA ASP A 14 -7.24 19.27 0.36
C ASP A 14 -6.31 20.19 1.16
N LYS A 15 -5.48 19.61 2.02
CA LYS A 15 -4.57 20.37 2.87
C LYS A 15 -3.26 20.75 2.18
N TYR A 16 -2.71 19.87 1.34
CA TYR A 16 -1.36 19.99 0.81
C TYR A 16 -1.28 19.93 -0.72
N GLY A 17 -2.39 19.65 -1.39
CA GLY A 17 -2.47 19.54 -2.84
C GLY A 17 -2.53 20.88 -3.54
N ASN A 18 -2.29 20.85 -4.83
CA ASN A 18 -2.58 21.94 -5.74
C ASN A 18 -4.09 22.00 -6.02
N GLU A 19 -4.57 23.17 -6.42
CA GLU A 19 -5.91 23.27 -7.00
C GLU A 19 -6.05 22.30 -8.18
N PRO A 20 -7.18 21.57 -8.26
CA PRO A 20 -7.40 20.59 -9.31
C PRO A 20 -7.41 21.25 -10.69
N LYS A 21 -6.43 20.90 -11.52
CA LYS A 21 -6.37 21.29 -12.94
C LYS A 21 -5.84 20.10 -13.74
N LEU A 22 -6.35 19.91 -14.97
CA LEU A 22 -6.05 18.78 -15.83
C LEU A 22 -4.53 18.56 -16.04
N ASP A 23 -3.75 19.64 -16.09
CA ASP A 23 -2.32 19.60 -16.38
C ASP A 23 -1.44 19.80 -15.14
N LYS A 24 -2.03 19.88 -13.95
CA LYS A 24 -1.28 20.05 -12.70
C LYS A 24 -1.08 18.75 -11.97
N ARG A 25 0.11 18.59 -11.41
CA ARG A 25 0.40 17.50 -10.47
C ARG A 25 -0.40 17.70 -9.18
N VAL A 26 -0.81 16.63 -8.54
CA VAL A 26 -1.62 16.67 -7.30
C VAL A 26 -0.90 17.45 -6.19
N PHE A 27 0.41 17.25 -6.03
CA PHE A 27 1.19 17.94 -5.00
C PHE A 27 2.22 18.91 -5.57
N PRO A 28 2.47 20.05 -4.90
CA PRO A 28 3.40 21.09 -5.34
C PRO A 28 4.88 20.71 -5.10
N ILE A 29 5.26 19.46 -5.36
CA ILE A 29 6.61 18.96 -5.18
C ILE A 29 7.50 19.35 -6.36
N MET A 30 6.92 19.40 -7.53
CA MET A 30 7.59 19.74 -8.78
C MET A 30 6.94 20.94 -9.44
N SER A 31 7.75 21.85 -9.98
CA SER A 31 7.24 22.98 -10.77
C SER A 31 6.66 22.50 -12.10
N GLU A 32 5.80 23.34 -12.71
CA GLU A 32 5.15 23.02 -14.00
C GLU A 32 6.18 22.97 -15.16
N TRP A 33 7.23 23.75 -15.05
CA TRP A 33 8.27 23.92 -16.08
C TRP A 33 9.59 23.30 -15.61
N ILE A 34 9.69 21.98 -15.70
CA ILE A 34 10.87 21.26 -15.24
C ILE A 34 11.37 20.35 -16.35
N THR A 35 12.67 20.37 -16.61
CA THR A 35 13.28 19.45 -17.57
C THR A 35 13.38 18.04 -16.98
N PRO A 36 13.51 16.99 -17.81
CA PRO A 36 13.68 15.62 -17.31
C PRO A 36 14.88 15.47 -16.35
N GLU A 37 15.97 16.18 -16.61
CA GLU A 37 17.17 16.16 -15.75
C GLU A 37 16.88 16.82 -14.39
N GLN A 38 16.17 17.94 -14.40
CA GLN A 38 15.74 18.63 -13.18
C GLN A 38 14.73 17.80 -12.38
N GLU A 39 13.87 17.04 -13.05
CA GLU A 39 12.92 16.13 -12.39
C GLU A 39 13.65 15.09 -11.54
N VAL A 40 14.70 14.46 -12.08
CA VAL A 40 15.54 13.52 -11.32
C VAL A 40 16.15 14.19 -10.09
N TRP A 41 16.62 15.40 -10.22
CA TRP A 41 17.20 16.18 -9.12
C TRP A 41 16.18 16.48 -8.02
N VAL A 42 14.97 16.89 -8.39
CA VAL A 42 13.89 17.17 -7.43
C VAL A 42 13.50 15.89 -6.70
N ILE A 43 13.36 14.77 -7.41
CA ILE A 43 13.02 13.47 -6.80
C ILE A 43 14.10 13.06 -5.78
N GLN A 44 15.38 13.18 -6.14
CA GLN A 44 16.48 12.82 -5.24
C GLN A 44 16.50 13.70 -3.98
N ARG A 45 16.31 15.02 -4.15
CA ARG A 45 16.25 15.98 -3.05
C ARG A 45 15.07 15.69 -2.13
N TYR A 46 13.89 15.39 -2.69
CA TYR A 46 12.69 15.08 -1.92
C TYR A 46 12.83 13.76 -1.16
N ASN A 47 13.40 12.74 -1.77
CA ASN A 47 13.70 11.48 -1.10
C ASN A 47 14.71 11.64 0.06
N ARG A 48 15.68 12.56 -0.07
CA ARG A 48 16.58 12.90 1.03
C ARG A 48 15.82 13.58 2.16
N TYR A 49 15.00 14.56 1.84
CA TYR A 49 14.14 15.26 2.79
C TYR A 49 13.24 14.31 3.57
N ILE A 50 12.56 13.37 2.89
CA ILE A 50 11.75 12.34 3.55
C ILE A 50 12.59 11.53 4.54
N ARG A 51 13.77 11.06 4.13
CA ARG A 51 14.65 10.25 5.01
C ARG A 51 15.08 11.00 6.27
N GLU A 52 15.45 12.27 6.13
CA GLU A 52 15.88 13.11 7.25
C GLU A 52 14.76 13.36 8.24
N HIS A 53 13.54 13.62 7.74
CA HIS A 53 12.37 13.85 8.60
C HIS A 53 11.87 12.55 9.24
N MET A 54 11.86 11.46 8.51
CA MET A 54 11.49 10.16 9.06
C MET A 54 12.49 9.69 10.13
N ALA A 55 13.77 10.02 10.02
CA ALA A 55 14.73 9.72 11.07
C ALA A 55 14.36 10.40 12.40
N LYS A 56 13.89 11.65 12.36
CA LYS A 56 13.42 12.37 13.57
C LYS A 56 12.13 11.76 14.14
N VAL A 57 11.18 11.37 13.27
CA VAL A 57 9.94 10.72 13.71
C VAL A 57 10.24 9.40 14.41
N VAL A 58 11.14 8.60 13.85
CA VAL A 58 11.55 7.31 14.39
C VAL A 58 12.23 7.47 15.77
N GLU A 59 13.10 8.48 15.89
CA GLU A 59 13.75 8.82 17.15
C GLU A 59 12.71 9.20 18.21
N LEU A 60 11.74 10.05 17.88
CA LEU A 60 10.66 10.47 18.78
C LEU A 60 9.76 9.30 19.22
N LEU A 61 9.57 8.31 18.36
CA LEU A 61 8.75 7.13 18.63
C LEU A 61 9.55 5.97 19.29
N GLY A 62 10.86 6.10 19.46
CA GLY A 62 11.71 5.03 20.01
C GLY A 62 11.78 3.80 19.10
N ILE A 63 11.62 3.96 17.79
CA ILE A 63 11.69 2.87 16.83
C ILE A 63 13.14 2.72 16.35
N GLU A 64 13.71 1.53 16.48
CA GLU A 64 15.11 1.28 16.09
C GLU A 64 15.33 1.26 14.57
N GLN A 65 14.30 0.91 13.82
CA GLN A 65 14.36 0.75 12.37
C GLN A 65 14.20 2.12 11.68
N ARG A 66 14.94 2.32 10.59
CA ARG A 66 14.86 3.56 9.78
C ARG A 66 13.96 3.37 8.56
N PRO A 67 12.69 3.77 8.62
CA PRO A 67 11.79 3.66 7.49
C PRO A 67 12.21 4.59 6.34
N SER A 68 11.93 4.16 5.13
CA SER A 68 12.15 4.92 3.90
C SER A 68 10.87 4.92 3.04
N SER A 69 10.84 5.71 1.99
CA SER A 69 9.74 5.66 1.00
C SER A 69 9.55 4.26 0.40
N THR A 70 10.65 3.51 0.26
CA THR A 70 10.60 2.10 -0.18
C THR A 70 9.89 1.21 0.83
N TRP A 71 10.03 1.47 2.12
CA TRP A 71 9.32 0.74 3.17
C TRP A 71 7.80 0.92 3.08
N ALA A 72 7.33 2.14 2.84
CA ALA A 72 5.90 2.40 2.63
C ALA A 72 5.36 1.56 1.46
N ARG A 73 6.13 1.48 0.38
CA ARG A 73 5.81 0.66 -0.79
C ARG A 73 5.79 -0.84 -0.46
N HIS A 74 6.77 -1.33 0.29
CA HIS A 74 6.81 -2.72 0.74
C HIS A 74 5.64 -3.04 1.69
N SER A 75 5.35 -2.16 2.64
CA SER A 75 4.23 -2.33 3.57
C SER A 75 2.89 -2.40 2.83
N PHE A 76 2.67 -1.52 1.87
CA PHE A 76 1.48 -1.56 1.01
C PHE A 76 1.32 -2.92 0.34
N ALA A 77 2.35 -3.39 -0.38
CA ALA A 77 2.30 -4.65 -1.11
C ALA A 77 2.15 -5.86 -0.17
N THR A 78 2.91 -5.88 0.93
CA THR A 78 2.90 -6.99 1.88
C THR A 78 1.57 -7.09 2.61
N ASN A 79 1.05 -5.97 3.10
CA ASN A 79 -0.22 -5.96 3.83
C ASN A 79 -1.39 -6.38 2.94
N LEU A 80 -1.46 -5.89 1.70
CA LEU A 80 -2.48 -6.32 0.76
C LEU A 80 -2.34 -7.79 0.35
N ASN A 81 -1.11 -8.26 0.13
CA ASN A 81 -0.88 -9.66 -0.20
C ASN A 81 -1.28 -10.59 0.95
N ASN A 82 -0.88 -10.24 2.17
CA ASN A 82 -1.19 -11.03 3.36
C ASN A 82 -2.68 -11.02 3.72
N SER A 83 -3.40 -9.97 3.36
CA SER A 83 -4.86 -9.90 3.55
C SER A 83 -5.62 -10.95 2.74
N GLY A 84 -5.07 -11.40 1.62
CA GLY A 84 -5.75 -12.27 0.66
C GLY A 84 -6.97 -11.65 -0.02
N ILE A 85 -7.24 -10.35 0.20
CA ILE A 85 -8.41 -9.65 -0.36
C ILE A 85 -8.11 -9.16 -1.76
N ALA A 86 -6.92 -8.60 -1.97
CA ALA A 86 -6.51 -8.03 -3.24
C ALA A 86 -5.77 -9.05 -4.12
N PRO A 87 -6.14 -9.20 -5.40
CA PRO A 87 -5.40 -10.02 -6.33
C PRO A 87 -3.97 -9.49 -6.52
N TYR A 88 -3.00 -10.39 -6.70
CA TYR A 88 -1.61 -10.02 -6.96
C TYR A 88 -1.45 -9.03 -8.12
N LYS A 89 -2.23 -9.20 -9.19
CA LYS A 89 -2.24 -8.28 -10.32
C LYS A 89 -2.62 -6.85 -9.90
N TYR A 90 -3.61 -6.69 -9.03
CA TYR A 90 -3.99 -5.37 -8.51
C TYR A 90 -2.83 -4.72 -7.75
N ILE A 91 -2.15 -5.48 -6.89
CA ILE A 91 -0.99 -5.01 -6.12
C ILE A 91 0.13 -4.56 -7.07
N SER A 92 0.45 -5.39 -8.06
CA SER A 92 1.47 -5.10 -9.07
C SER A 92 1.17 -3.85 -9.88
N ASP A 93 -0.06 -3.73 -10.38
CA ASP A 93 -0.52 -2.57 -11.16
C ASP A 93 -0.50 -1.29 -10.30
N SER A 94 -0.95 -1.37 -9.04
CA SER A 94 -0.93 -0.25 -8.09
C SER A 94 0.48 0.22 -7.76
N MET A 95 1.47 -0.67 -7.83
CA MET A 95 2.88 -0.34 -7.68
C MET A 95 3.50 0.23 -8.96
N GLY A 96 2.75 0.35 -10.06
CA GLY A 96 3.23 0.85 -11.33
C GLY A 96 4.14 -0.14 -12.08
N HIS A 97 4.06 -1.42 -11.75
CA HIS A 97 4.72 -2.44 -12.54
C HIS A 97 3.88 -2.68 -13.80
N SER A 98 4.29 -2.08 -14.92
CA SER A 98 3.71 -2.38 -16.23
C SER A 98 4.03 -3.83 -16.58
N GLY A 99 2.98 -4.59 -16.91
CA GLY A 99 2.96 -6.03 -17.02
C GLY A 99 4.17 -6.67 -17.70
N ASN A 100 4.72 -7.66 -17.05
CA ASN A 100 5.66 -8.58 -17.63
C ASN A 100 4.95 -9.47 -18.64
N GLY A 101 4.84 -9.00 -19.89
CA GLY A 101 4.67 -9.88 -21.05
C GLY A 101 3.49 -10.87 -21.08
N ASP A 102 2.63 -10.89 -20.07
CA ASP A 102 1.44 -11.72 -20.08
C ASP A 102 0.38 -11.08 -20.99
N ILE A 103 0.21 -11.70 -22.15
CA ILE A 103 -0.78 -11.28 -23.14
C ILE A 103 -2.16 -11.15 -22.50
N THR A 104 -2.51 -12.00 -21.54
CA THR A 104 -3.78 -11.98 -20.82
C THR A 104 -3.99 -10.68 -20.04
N SER A 105 -2.92 -10.09 -19.51
CA SER A 105 -3.00 -8.80 -18.79
C SER A 105 -3.52 -7.68 -19.66
N ASN A 106 -3.31 -7.73 -20.97
CA ASN A 106 -3.76 -6.71 -21.91
C ASN A 106 -5.29 -6.77 -22.17
N TYR A 107 -5.90 -7.91 -21.89
CA TYR A 107 -7.35 -8.12 -22.04
C TYR A 107 -8.12 -7.88 -20.73
N ILE A 108 -7.44 -7.84 -19.60
CA ILE A 108 -8.07 -7.55 -18.30
C ILE A 108 -8.14 -6.02 -18.16
N GLY A 109 -9.35 -5.49 -18.21
CA GLY A 109 -9.60 -4.06 -18.00
C GLY A 109 -9.19 -3.57 -16.61
N ALA A 110 -9.33 -2.26 -16.38
CA ALA A 110 -9.10 -1.67 -15.06
C ALA A 110 -10.07 -2.27 -14.03
N TYR A 111 -9.59 -2.41 -12.79
CA TYR A 111 -10.46 -2.85 -11.70
C TYR A 111 -11.60 -1.85 -11.46
N PRO A 112 -12.82 -2.33 -11.14
CA PRO A 112 -13.92 -1.47 -10.72
C PRO A 112 -13.52 -0.61 -9.52
N LEU A 113 -13.97 0.64 -9.51
CA LEU A 113 -13.57 1.62 -8.48
C LEU A 113 -13.96 1.19 -7.06
N ASP A 114 -15.14 0.58 -6.91
CA ASP A 114 -15.62 0.01 -5.66
C ASP A 114 -14.68 -1.06 -5.09
N LYS A 115 -14.17 -1.95 -5.95
CA LYS A 115 -13.18 -2.96 -5.56
C LYS A 115 -11.83 -2.34 -5.17
N MET A 116 -11.38 -1.35 -5.92
CA MET A 116 -10.15 -0.63 -5.59
C MET A 116 -10.27 0.08 -4.24
N LEU A 117 -11.43 0.69 -3.93
CA LEU A 117 -11.72 1.30 -2.64
C LEU A 117 -11.75 0.26 -1.52
N GLU A 118 -12.38 -0.90 -1.74
CA GLU A 118 -12.41 -2.00 -0.78
C GLU A 118 -11.00 -2.47 -0.39
N TYR A 119 -10.12 -2.68 -1.39
CA TYR A 119 -8.75 -3.11 -1.15
C TYR A 119 -7.93 -2.06 -0.38
N ASN A 120 -8.06 -0.78 -0.74
CA ASN A 120 -7.33 0.27 -0.06
C ASN A 120 -7.90 0.58 1.33
N TRP A 121 -9.22 0.46 1.50
CA TRP A 121 -9.87 0.61 2.80
C TRP A 121 -9.35 -0.39 3.84
N TYR A 122 -9.00 -1.60 3.41
CA TYR A 122 -8.40 -2.60 4.29
C TYR A 122 -7.12 -2.09 4.97
N LEU A 123 -6.29 -1.32 4.24
CA LEU A 123 -5.03 -0.79 4.78
C LEU A 123 -5.24 0.28 5.87
N LEU A 124 -6.40 0.93 5.89
CA LEU A 124 -6.76 1.99 6.82
C LEU A 124 -7.54 1.47 8.04
N ASN A 125 -7.97 0.21 8.03
CA ASN A 125 -8.81 -0.35 9.07
C ASN A 125 -8.01 -1.31 9.95
N GLU A 126 -7.56 -0.81 11.12
CA GLU A 126 -6.77 -1.57 12.10
C GLU A 126 -7.49 -2.83 12.61
N GLU A 127 -8.82 -2.77 12.80
CA GLU A 127 -9.58 -3.94 13.27
C GLU A 127 -9.56 -5.09 12.26
N ARG A 128 -9.60 -4.78 10.95
CA ARG A 128 -9.51 -5.79 9.90
C ARG A 128 -8.10 -6.35 9.76
N GLN A 129 -7.09 -5.53 9.96
CA GLN A 129 -5.69 -5.98 9.98
C GLN A 129 -5.46 -6.95 11.14
N ASN A 130 -5.96 -6.63 12.32
CA ASN A 130 -5.87 -7.50 13.50
C ASN A 130 -6.59 -8.84 13.27
N LYS A 131 -7.82 -8.83 12.72
CA LYS A 131 -8.54 -10.06 12.38
C LYS A 131 -7.83 -10.94 11.35
N ALA A 132 -7.13 -10.35 10.40
CA ALA A 132 -6.33 -11.12 9.43
C ALA A 132 -5.11 -11.76 10.09
N THR A 133 -4.46 -11.05 11.01
CA THR A 133 -3.35 -11.58 11.81
C THR A 133 -3.83 -12.73 12.70
N ASP A 134 -4.96 -12.58 13.37
CA ASP A 134 -5.56 -13.62 14.20
C ASP A 134 -5.90 -14.88 13.36
N LYS A 135 -6.47 -14.70 12.16
CA LYS A 135 -6.75 -15.80 11.24
C LYS A 135 -5.47 -16.52 10.79
N GLN A 136 -4.41 -15.78 10.51
CA GLN A 136 -3.12 -16.38 10.16
C GLN A 136 -2.51 -17.14 11.34
N MET A 137 -2.55 -16.59 12.55
CA MET A 137 -2.12 -17.27 13.78
C MET A 137 -2.90 -18.56 14.01
N VAL A 138 -4.23 -18.51 13.85
CA VAL A 138 -5.08 -19.70 13.99
C VAL A 138 -4.74 -20.76 12.93
N LEU A 139 -4.52 -20.35 11.67
CA LEU A 139 -4.12 -21.27 10.60
C LEU A 139 -2.76 -21.91 10.86
N GLU A 140 -1.82 -21.16 11.40
CA GLU A 140 -0.49 -21.65 11.74
C GLU A 140 -0.52 -22.63 12.93
N LEU A 141 -1.31 -22.31 13.94
CA LEU A 141 -1.60 -23.22 15.06
C LEU A 141 -2.22 -24.54 14.55
N LEU A 142 -3.23 -24.45 13.69
CA LEU A 142 -3.88 -25.64 13.11
C LEU A 142 -2.93 -26.48 12.25
N LYS A 143 -1.97 -25.88 11.56
CA LYS A 143 -0.95 -26.62 10.78
C LYS A 143 0.00 -27.40 11.69
N ASN A 144 0.31 -26.85 12.86
CA ASN A 144 1.25 -27.44 13.82
C ASN A 144 0.59 -28.44 14.79
N MET A 145 -0.76 -28.53 14.80
CA MET A 145 -1.51 -29.49 15.62
C MET A 145 -1.49 -30.89 15.01
N SER A 146 -1.50 -31.91 15.89
CA SER A 146 -1.68 -33.28 15.45
C SER A 146 -3.08 -33.52 14.85
N GLU A 147 -3.23 -34.55 14.02
CA GLU A 147 -4.54 -34.89 13.44
C GLU A 147 -5.60 -35.20 14.53
N LYS A 148 -5.16 -35.79 15.64
CA LYS A 148 -6.03 -36.12 16.78
C LYS A 148 -6.58 -34.87 17.43
N ASP A 149 -5.69 -33.92 17.78
CA ASP A 149 -6.06 -32.66 18.44
C ASP A 149 -6.95 -31.79 17.55
N ARG A 150 -6.70 -31.82 16.24
CA ARG A 150 -7.51 -31.11 15.25
C ARG A 150 -8.94 -31.64 15.16
N LYS A 151 -9.11 -32.97 15.24
CA LYS A 151 -10.44 -33.59 15.27
C LYS A 151 -11.18 -33.33 16.58
N GLU A 152 -10.48 -33.32 17.71
CA GLU A 152 -11.06 -32.97 19.01
C GLU A 152 -11.53 -31.51 19.03
N LEU A 153 -10.74 -30.58 18.49
CA LEU A 153 -11.11 -29.18 18.39
C LEU A 153 -12.35 -28.98 17.52
N LEU A 154 -12.43 -29.63 16.37
CA LEU A 154 -13.58 -29.54 15.47
C LEU A 154 -14.85 -30.19 16.06
N ALA A 155 -14.72 -31.17 16.95
CA ALA A 155 -15.85 -31.78 17.64
C ALA A 155 -16.37 -30.95 18.82
N SER A 156 -15.58 -29.95 19.27
CA SER A 156 -15.94 -29.06 20.38
C SER A 156 -16.57 -27.74 19.94
N LEU A 157 -16.62 -27.46 18.62
CA LEU A 157 -17.23 -26.30 17.99
C LEU A 157 -18.65 -26.59 17.52
#